data_2d1eecf14893e1f164882d990f6a1c12
#
_entry.id   2d1eecf14893e1f164882d990f6a1c12
#
_cell.length_a   1.000
_cell.length_b   1.000
_cell.length_c   1.000
_cell.angle_alpha   90.00
_cell.angle_beta   90.00
_cell.angle_gamma   90.00
#
_symmetry.space_group_name_H-M   'P 1'
#
loop_
_entity.id
_entity.type
_entity.pdbx_description
1 polymer ?
#
loop_
_entity_poly.entity_id
_entity_poly.type
_entity_poly.pdbx_seq_one_letter_code
_entity_poly.pdbx_strand_id
1 'polypeptide(L)'
;MKYYYPAIFSPKGSGLKGYTLEFPDIPGCLTMGDDIPECMWMAQDALGLMLEDYEDKGYPTPSNLLDIDLSDYPAGSFVSYVCFDKEQYDAATGKSKVVKQTA
;
A
#
# COMPACT_ATOMS: atom_id res chain seq x y z
N MET A 1 -2.06 1.98 15.21
CA MET A 1 -1.05 2.93 14.74
C MET A 1 -1.14 3.08 13.23
N LYS A 2 -0.95 4.29 12.75
CA LYS A 2 -1.07 4.60 11.33
C LYS A 2 0.28 4.85 10.71
N TYR A 3 0.46 4.33 9.49
CA TYR A 3 1.69 4.49 8.72
C TYR A 3 1.35 5.09 7.38
N TYR A 4 2.21 5.97 6.87
CA TYR A 4 1.97 6.66 5.61
C TYR A 4 3.13 6.35 4.67
N TYR A 5 2.85 5.61 3.61
CA TYR A 5 3.86 5.24 2.62
C TYR A 5 3.53 5.87 1.28
N PRO A 6 4.52 6.42 0.58
CA PRO A 6 4.26 6.92 -0.77
C PRO A 6 4.04 5.76 -1.72
N ALA A 7 3.04 5.90 -2.57
CA ALA A 7 2.73 4.95 -3.62
C ALA A 7 2.77 5.64 -4.97
N ILE A 8 3.31 4.95 -5.97
CA ILE A 8 3.31 5.43 -7.34
C ILE A 8 2.07 4.87 -8.01
N PHE A 9 1.19 5.77 -8.44
CA PHE A 9 -0.03 5.43 -9.15
C PHE A 9 0.24 5.60 -10.64
N SER A 10 0.09 4.52 -11.41
CA SER A 10 0.30 4.56 -12.84
C SER A 10 -0.96 4.13 -13.57
N PRO A 11 -1.38 4.86 -14.64
CA PRO A 11 -2.53 4.43 -15.42
C PRO A 11 -2.33 3.02 -15.97
N LYS A 12 -3.39 2.23 -15.99
CA LYS A 12 -3.30 0.82 -16.41
C LYS A 12 -2.96 0.61 -17.89
N GLY A 13 -3.09 1.61 -18.71
CA GLY A 13 -2.76 1.49 -20.13
C GLY A 13 -4.00 1.43 -21.01
N SER A 14 -3.76 1.20 -22.29
CA SER A 14 -4.75 1.39 -23.37
C SER A 14 -6.12 0.78 -23.08
N GLY A 15 -7.13 1.64 -23.00
CA GLY A 15 -8.51 1.19 -22.87
C GLY A 15 -8.91 0.62 -21.53
N LEU A 16 -7.97 0.49 -20.61
CA LEU A 16 -8.26 0.01 -19.26
C LEU A 16 -8.42 1.18 -18.31
N LYS A 17 -9.38 1.12 -17.41
CA LYS A 17 -9.55 2.15 -16.41
C LYS A 17 -8.79 1.81 -15.14
N GLY A 18 -8.42 2.84 -14.40
CA GLY A 18 -7.81 2.65 -13.10
C GLY A 18 -6.29 2.73 -13.12
N TYR A 19 -5.71 2.24 -12.04
CA TYR A 19 -4.29 2.44 -11.77
C TYR A 19 -3.67 1.17 -11.22
N THR A 20 -2.35 1.05 -11.45
CA THR A 20 -1.52 0.14 -10.67
C THR A 20 -0.79 0.96 -9.63
N LEU A 21 -0.53 0.37 -8.47
CA LEU A 21 0.18 1.01 -7.37
C LEU A 21 1.44 0.24 -7.06
N GLU A 22 2.51 0.98 -6.83
CA GLU A 22 3.78 0.40 -6.38
C GLU A 22 4.27 1.19 -5.18
N PHE A 23 4.75 0.49 -4.15
CA PHE A 23 5.28 1.10 -2.95
C PHE A 23 6.79 0.98 -2.94
N PRO A 24 7.52 2.05 -3.29
CA PRO A 24 8.99 1.96 -3.41
C PRO A 24 9.70 1.53 -2.15
N ASP A 25 9.15 1.88 -0.99
CA ASP A 25 9.78 1.55 0.29
C ASP A 25 9.58 0.10 0.71
N ILE A 26 8.67 -0.61 0.05
CA ILE A 26 8.34 -1.99 0.39
C ILE A 26 8.45 -2.82 -0.89
N PRO A 27 9.64 -3.35 -1.18
CA PRO A 27 9.86 -4.08 -2.43
C PRO A 27 8.88 -5.22 -2.62
N GLY A 28 8.30 -5.29 -3.81
CA GLY A 28 7.32 -6.32 -4.14
C GLY A 28 5.89 -5.98 -3.76
N CYS A 29 5.66 -4.85 -3.11
CA CYS A 29 4.31 -4.44 -2.72
C CYS A 29 3.63 -3.75 -3.89
N LEU A 30 2.78 -4.48 -4.60
CA LEU A 30 2.06 -4.02 -5.77
C LEU A 30 0.59 -4.32 -5.63
N THR A 31 -0.25 -3.43 -6.15
CA THR A 31 -1.68 -3.68 -6.22
C THR A 31 -2.29 -2.85 -7.35
N MET A 32 -3.59 -2.89 -7.49
CA MET A 32 -4.30 -2.14 -8.53
C MET A 32 -5.74 -1.92 -8.14
N GLY A 33 -6.39 -1.00 -8.83
CA GLY A 33 -7.81 -0.73 -8.65
C GLY A 33 -8.35 0.04 -9.83
N ASP A 34 -9.67 0.00 -9.98
CA ASP A 34 -10.35 0.64 -11.11
C ASP A 34 -10.57 2.15 -10.89
N ASP A 35 -10.50 2.60 -9.66
CA ASP A 35 -10.60 4.01 -9.30
C ASP A 35 -9.79 4.25 -8.03
N ILE A 36 -9.68 5.52 -7.64
CA ILE A 36 -8.86 5.86 -6.46
C ILE A 36 -9.38 5.21 -5.17
N PRO A 37 -10.68 5.24 -4.87
CA PRO A 37 -11.17 4.57 -3.66
C PRO A 37 -10.83 3.07 -3.62
N GLU A 38 -10.99 2.38 -4.74
CA GLU A 38 -10.63 0.96 -4.80
C GLU A 38 -9.15 0.76 -4.62
N CYS A 39 -8.32 1.61 -5.22
CA CYS A 39 -6.87 1.55 -5.03
C CYS A 39 -6.49 1.67 -3.56
N MET A 40 -7.11 2.60 -2.84
CA MET A 40 -6.84 2.79 -1.42
C MET A 40 -7.26 1.59 -0.59
N TRP A 41 -8.38 0.97 -0.95
CA TRP A 41 -8.88 -0.23 -0.31
C TRP A 41 -7.94 -1.42 -0.56
N MET A 42 -7.57 -1.62 -1.82
CA MET A 42 -6.66 -2.72 -2.18
C MET A 42 -5.27 -2.53 -1.57
N ALA A 43 -4.84 -1.28 -1.40
CA ALA A 43 -3.56 -0.98 -0.80
C ALA A 43 -3.48 -1.47 0.65
N GLN A 44 -4.59 -1.47 1.38
CA GLN A 44 -4.61 -1.96 2.75
C GLN A 44 -4.23 -3.44 2.81
N ASP A 45 -4.79 -4.24 1.90
CA ASP A 45 -4.46 -5.67 1.86
C ASP A 45 -3.01 -5.89 1.46
N ALA A 46 -2.53 -5.17 0.44
CA ALA A 46 -1.17 -5.33 -0.03
C ALA A 46 -0.15 -4.93 1.05
N LEU A 47 -0.38 -3.78 1.69
CA LEU A 47 0.51 -3.31 2.74
C LEU A 47 0.48 -4.24 3.95
N GLY A 48 -0.72 -4.63 4.38
CA GLY A 48 -0.86 -5.51 5.53
C GLY A 48 -0.15 -6.83 5.35
N LEU A 49 -0.28 -7.41 4.17
CA LEU A 49 0.36 -8.68 3.87
C LEU A 49 1.88 -8.56 3.81
N MET A 50 2.37 -7.54 3.09
CA MET A 50 3.82 -7.37 2.93
C MET A 50 4.50 -6.92 4.21
N LEU A 51 3.84 -6.10 5.02
CA LEU A 51 4.43 -5.61 6.26
C LEU A 51 4.52 -6.68 7.34
N GLU A 52 3.84 -7.81 7.19
CA GLU A 52 3.99 -8.92 8.13
C GLU A 52 5.45 -9.37 8.24
N ASP A 53 6.19 -9.32 7.14
CA ASP A 53 7.59 -9.72 7.13
C ASP A 53 8.48 -8.76 7.93
N TYR A 54 7.95 -7.61 8.30
CA TYR A 54 8.71 -6.57 9.01
C TYR A 54 8.32 -6.45 10.48
N GLU A 55 7.45 -7.34 10.98
CA GLU A 55 6.97 -7.23 12.37
C GLU A 55 8.12 -7.32 13.37
N ASP A 56 9.07 -8.19 13.13
CA ASP A 56 10.18 -8.40 14.06
C ASP A 56 11.31 -7.38 13.90
N LYS A 57 11.55 -6.95 12.69
CA LYS A 57 12.71 -6.10 12.39
C LYS A 57 12.35 -4.61 12.23
N GLY A 58 11.08 -4.30 12.36
CA GLY A 58 10.61 -2.93 12.21
C GLY A 58 10.21 -2.59 10.80
N TYR A 59 9.16 -1.78 10.67
CA TYR A 59 8.63 -1.37 9.37
C TYR A 59 9.62 -0.44 8.68
N PRO A 60 9.68 -0.49 7.34
CA PRO A 60 10.54 0.43 6.59
C PRO A 60 10.20 1.88 6.90
N THR A 61 11.21 2.74 6.91
CA THR A 61 11.01 4.18 7.08
C THR A 61 10.44 4.74 5.78
N PRO A 62 9.29 5.43 5.83
CA PRO A 62 8.71 5.99 4.60
C PRO A 62 9.59 7.07 3.99
N SER A 63 9.72 7.04 2.66
CA SER A 63 10.39 8.11 1.93
C SER A 63 9.49 9.33 1.84
N ASN A 64 10.09 10.48 1.57
CA ASN A 64 9.33 11.68 1.23
C ASN A 64 8.84 11.54 -0.21
N LEU A 65 7.55 11.79 -0.45
CA LEU A 65 7.02 11.63 -1.79
C LEU A 65 7.71 12.53 -2.82
N LEU A 66 8.28 13.64 -2.38
CA LEU A 66 8.99 14.54 -3.29
C LEU A 66 10.31 13.95 -3.80
N ASP A 67 10.82 12.92 -3.13
CA ASP A 67 12.08 12.28 -3.52
C ASP A 67 11.87 11.11 -4.48
N ILE A 68 10.62 10.79 -4.82
CA ILE A 68 10.31 9.69 -5.72
C ILE A 68 10.46 10.15 -7.17
N ASP A 69 11.31 9.45 -7.94
CA ASP A 69 11.56 9.79 -9.34
C ASP A 69 10.57 9.02 -10.23
N LEU A 70 9.79 9.74 -11.03
CA LEU A 70 8.79 9.15 -11.91
C LEU A 70 9.27 9.02 -13.36
N SER A 71 10.54 9.30 -13.63
CA SER A 71 11.02 9.33 -15.01
C SER A 71 10.89 8.00 -15.74
N ASP A 72 10.91 6.89 -15.03
CA ASP A 72 10.76 5.55 -15.62
C ASP A 72 9.32 5.05 -15.63
N TYR A 73 8.36 5.89 -15.26
CA TYR A 73 6.97 5.49 -15.16
C TYR A 73 6.13 6.10 -16.28
N PRO A 74 5.01 5.49 -16.64
CA PRO A 74 4.18 5.98 -17.73
C PRO A 74 3.70 7.42 -17.53
N ALA A 75 3.43 8.10 -18.63
CA ALA A 75 2.83 9.43 -18.57
C ALA A 75 1.52 9.35 -17.78
N GLY A 76 1.28 10.35 -16.95
CA GLY A 76 0.09 10.37 -16.08
C GLY A 76 0.30 9.73 -14.73
N SER A 77 1.48 9.15 -14.48
CA SER A 77 1.80 8.61 -13.16
C SER A 77 1.97 9.74 -12.14
N PHE A 78 1.61 9.47 -10.91
CA PHE A 78 1.75 10.43 -9.81
C PHE A 78 2.02 9.69 -8.51
N VAL A 79 2.52 10.42 -7.51
CA VAL A 79 2.79 9.85 -6.19
C VAL A 79 1.79 10.42 -5.20
N SER A 80 1.28 9.57 -4.35
CA SER A 80 0.43 9.97 -3.23
C SER A 80 0.76 9.12 -2.02
N TYR A 81 0.66 9.69 -0.83
CA TYR A 81 0.76 8.89 0.38
C TYR A 81 -0.49 8.04 0.53
N VAL A 82 -0.28 6.82 0.99
CA VAL A 82 -1.35 5.91 1.36
C VAL A 82 -1.23 5.65 2.86
N CYS A 83 -2.33 5.82 3.57
CA CYS A 83 -2.37 5.56 5.00
C CYS A 83 -2.69 4.09 5.25
N PHE A 84 -1.84 3.41 6.00
CA PHE A 84 -2.11 2.06 6.45
C PHE A 84 -2.38 2.10 7.95
N ASP A 85 -3.57 1.68 8.35
CA ASP A 85 -3.97 1.58 9.75
C ASP A 85 -3.89 0.12 10.17
N LYS A 86 -2.84 -0.21 10.91
CA LYS A 86 -2.59 -1.60 11.29
C LYS A 86 -3.70 -2.18 12.17
N GLU A 87 -4.21 -1.39 13.10
CA GLU A 87 -5.27 -1.86 13.99
C GLU A 87 -6.55 -2.17 13.23
N GLN A 88 -6.91 -1.30 12.30
CA GLN A 88 -8.08 -1.51 11.46
C GLN A 88 -7.90 -2.71 10.54
N TYR A 89 -6.72 -2.87 9.98
CA TYR A 89 -6.41 -4.01 9.13
C TYR A 89 -6.49 -5.32 9.92
N ASP A 90 -5.90 -5.35 11.11
CA ASP A 90 -5.92 -6.56 11.95
C ASP A 90 -7.35 -6.92 12.34
N ALA A 91 -8.16 -5.93 12.67
CA ALA A 91 -9.57 -6.17 13.00
C ALA A 91 -10.34 -6.72 11.80
N ALA A 92 -10.11 -6.14 10.61
CA ALA A 92 -10.84 -6.54 9.41
C ALA A 92 -10.43 -7.94 8.94
N THR A 93 -9.17 -8.34 9.15
CA THR A 93 -8.69 -9.65 8.74
C THR A 93 -8.83 -10.72 9.83
N GLY A 94 -9.25 -10.31 11.02
CA GLY A 94 -9.44 -11.25 12.12
C GLY A 94 -8.20 -11.56 12.94
N LYS A 95 -7.10 -10.92 12.67
CA LYS A 95 -5.85 -11.19 13.41
C LYS A 95 -5.99 -10.93 14.90
N SER A 96 -6.60 -9.81 15.26
CA SER A 96 -6.84 -9.50 16.67
C SER A 96 -7.77 -10.49 17.32
N LYS A 97 -8.76 -10.97 16.55
CA LYS A 97 -9.73 -11.95 17.05
C LYS A 97 -9.07 -13.30 17.29
N VAL A 98 -8.14 -13.67 16.43
CA VAL A 98 -7.42 -14.92 16.63
C VAL A 98 -6.70 -14.92 17.96
N VAL A 99 -6.03 -13.83 18.27
CA VAL A 99 -5.34 -13.69 19.55
C VAL A 99 -6.33 -13.78 20.71
N LYS A 100 -7.46 -13.11 20.59
CA LYS A 100 -8.48 -13.13 21.64
C LYS A 100 -9.10 -14.51 21.82
N GLN A 101 -9.26 -15.24 20.74
CA GLN A 101 -9.85 -16.57 20.81
C GLN A 101 -8.96 -17.58 21.50
N THR A 102 -7.67 -17.36 21.43
CA THR A 102 -6.73 -18.25 22.08
C THR A 102 -6.61 -17.96 23.57
N ALA A 103 -7.10 -16.83 23.97
CA ALA A 103 -7.13 -16.48 25.37
C ALA A 103 -8.33 -17.09 26.06
#